data_87d3a630d73783ef6357e99b94680615
#
_entry.id   87d3a630d73783ef6357e99b94680615
#
_cell.length_a   1.000
_cell.length_b   1.000
_cell.length_c   1.000
_cell.angle_alpha   90.00
_cell.angle_beta   90.00
_cell.angle_gamma   90.00
#
_symmetry.space_group_name_H-M   'P 1'
#
loop_
_entity.id
_entity.type
_entity.pdbx_description
1 polymer ?
#
loop_
_entity_poly.entity_id
_entity_poly.type
_entity_poly.pdbx_seq_one_letter_code
_entity_poly.pdbx_strand_id
1 'polypeptide(L)'
;MAVLSPECTSLPLSEPPSRPRKVKDVPYVELFGGRVQGVVSSGSDENRVYVSFFEAGASINFNCSTNNNRPCGGLRGSPCKHLTQLMGEAVLQFGAEQVARYLKLSGDLSKFTSAREIMLQVRGSQARLDVSQVFSRFLSHLRYFELPVSNQPLPEMTWFVSG
;
A
#
# COMPACT_ATOMS: atom_id res chain seq x y z
N MET A 1 -41.42 -0.94 -52.82
CA MET A 1 -40.05 -0.88 -52.35
C MET A 1 -40.13 -0.48 -50.85
N ALA A 2 -40.03 -1.45 -49.96
CA ALA A 2 -40.09 -1.22 -48.51
C ALA A 2 -38.64 -1.11 -48.01
N VAL A 3 -38.29 0.03 -47.44
CA VAL A 3 -36.98 0.27 -46.84
C VAL A 3 -37.03 -0.27 -45.37
N LEU A 4 -36.33 -1.35 -45.14
CA LEU A 4 -36.11 -1.88 -43.80
C LEU A 4 -35.06 -1.03 -43.09
N SER A 5 -35.49 -0.31 -42.04
CA SER A 5 -34.58 0.35 -41.09
C SER A 5 -33.93 -0.71 -40.23
N PRO A 6 -32.61 -0.67 -39.98
CA PRO A 6 -31.98 -1.54 -39.04
C PRO A 6 -32.31 -1.08 -37.60
N GLU A 7 -33.06 -1.88 -36.86
CA GLU A 7 -33.23 -1.71 -35.44
C GLU A 7 -31.87 -1.91 -34.71
N CYS A 8 -31.40 -0.82 -34.18
CA CYS A 8 -30.22 -0.82 -33.30
C CYS A 8 -30.61 -1.49 -31.96
N THR A 9 -30.37 -2.79 -31.85
CA THR A 9 -30.57 -3.52 -30.60
C THR A 9 -29.53 -3.05 -29.61
N SER A 10 -29.92 -2.16 -28.70
CA SER A 10 -29.10 -1.78 -27.56
C SER A 10 -28.90 -3.00 -26.66
N LEU A 11 -27.66 -3.49 -26.61
CA LEU A 11 -27.26 -4.49 -25.63
C LEU A 11 -27.50 -3.92 -24.24
N PRO A 12 -28.11 -4.68 -23.29
CA PRO A 12 -28.25 -4.21 -21.92
C PRO A 12 -26.86 -4.05 -21.33
N LEU A 13 -26.50 -2.80 -20.97
CA LEU A 13 -25.36 -2.52 -20.11
C LEU A 13 -25.60 -3.28 -18.81
N SER A 14 -24.85 -4.37 -18.59
CA SER A 14 -24.86 -5.06 -17.31
C SER A 14 -24.37 -4.06 -16.26
N GLU A 15 -25.26 -3.67 -15.36
CA GLU A 15 -24.86 -2.89 -14.18
C GLU A 15 -23.72 -3.62 -13.49
N PRO A 16 -22.64 -2.90 -13.14
CA PRO A 16 -21.57 -3.49 -12.36
C PRO A 16 -22.14 -4.00 -11.03
N PRO A 17 -21.71 -5.17 -10.55
CA PRO A 17 -22.26 -5.75 -9.34
C PRO A 17 -22.14 -4.76 -8.19
N SER A 18 -23.26 -4.41 -7.57
CA SER A 18 -23.41 -3.44 -6.48
C SER A 18 -22.88 -3.93 -5.14
N ARG A 19 -21.88 -4.81 -5.14
CA ARG A 19 -21.11 -5.10 -3.93
C ARG A 19 -20.12 -3.98 -3.72
N PRO A 20 -20.20 -3.23 -2.60
CA PRO A 20 -19.15 -2.28 -2.26
C PRO A 20 -17.84 -3.07 -2.28
N ARG A 21 -16.91 -2.67 -3.16
CA ARG A 21 -15.56 -3.24 -3.17
C ARG A 21 -15.05 -3.06 -1.75
N LYS A 22 -14.75 -4.16 -1.06
CA LYS A 22 -13.99 -4.07 0.20
C LYS A 22 -12.78 -3.21 -0.11
N VAL A 23 -12.73 -2.04 0.51
CA VAL A 23 -11.54 -1.19 0.44
C VAL A 23 -10.38 -2.09 0.85
N LYS A 24 -9.33 -2.17 0.04
CA LYS A 24 -8.14 -2.97 0.38
C LYS A 24 -7.74 -2.55 1.79
N ASP A 25 -7.54 -3.51 2.68
CA ASP A 25 -7.11 -3.24 4.06
C ASP A 25 -5.80 -2.44 4.11
N VAL A 26 -4.98 -2.54 3.05
CA VAL A 26 -3.72 -1.79 2.89
C VAL A 26 -3.71 -1.11 1.51
N PRO A 27 -4.24 0.12 1.39
CA PRO A 27 -4.28 0.85 0.11
C PRO A 27 -2.91 1.28 -0.40
N TYR A 28 -1.90 1.33 0.45
CA TYR A 28 -0.57 1.79 0.09
C TYR A 28 0.51 1.10 0.92
N VAL A 29 1.53 0.57 0.25
CA VAL A 29 2.75 0.04 0.85
C VAL A 29 3.94 0.37 -0.03
N GLU A 30 5.06 0.71 0.59
CA GLU A 30 6.32 0.97 -0.11
C GLU A 30 7.54 0.56 0.73
N LEU A 31 8.65 0.35 0.05
CA LEU A 31 9.97 0.19 0.62
C LEU A 31 10.74 1.51 0.41
N PHE A 32 10.89 2.32 1.44
CA PHE A 32 11.50 3.63 1.33
C PHE A 32 12.27 4.02 2.59
N GLY A 33 13.47 4.59 2.40
CA GLY A 33 14.27 5.15 3.50
C GLY A 33 14.65 4.15 4.60
N GLY A 34 14.84 2.87 4.28
CA GLY A 34 15.11 1.82 5.26
C GLY A 34 13.88 1.32 5.99
N ARG A 35 12.67 1.65 5.50
CA ARG A 35 11.38 1.29 6.11
C ARG A 35 10.51 0.51 5.16
N VAL A 36 9.80 -0.45 5.69
CA VAL A 36 8.56 -0.98 5.13
C VAL A 36 7.44 -0.13 5.69
N GLN A 37 6.86 0.73 4.89
CA GLN A 37 5.88 1.72 5.36
C GLN A 37 4.64 1.74 4.48
N GLY A 38 3.54 2.22 5.05
CA GLY A 38 2.30 2.29 4.30
C GLY A 38 1.12 2.83 5.10
N VAL A 39 -0.02 2.81 4.44
CA VAL A 39 -1.30 3.24 5.00
C VAL A 39 -2.23 2.04 5.05
N VAL A 40 -2.85 1.84 6.19
CA VAL A 40 -3.78 0.73 6.46
C VAL A 40 -5.14 1.32 6.82
N SER A 41 -6.19 0.84 6.19
CA SER A 41 -7.55 1.29 6.51
C SER A 41 -8.01 0.74 7.86
N SER A 42 -8.88 1.50 8.54
CA SER A 42 -9.56 1.00 9.73
C SER A 42 -10.62 -0.02 9.30
N GLY A 43 -10.64 -1.20 9.91
CA GLY A 43 -11.71 -2.18 9.66
C GLY A 43 -13.09 -1.79 10.21
N SER A 44 -13.17 -0.73 11.02
CA SER A 44 -14.40 -0.28 11.70
C SER A 44 -14.83 1.14 11.34
N ASP A 45 -13.99 1.92 10.68
CA ASP A 45 -14.24 3.32 10.35
C ASP A 45 -13.59 3.65 9.00
N GLU A 46 -14.39 3.82 7.97
CA GLU A 46 -13.93 4.09 6.61
C GLU A 46 -13.18 5.42 6.46
N ASN A 47 -13.44 6.37 7.36
CA ASN A 47 -12.81 7.70 7.36
C ASN A 47 -11.47 7.71 8.12
N ARG A 48 -11.10 6.59 8.73
CA ARG A 48 -9.89 6.49 9.53
C ARG A 48 -8.86 5.61 8.85
N VAL A 49 -7.66 6.16 8.68
CA VAL A 49 -6.51 5.42 8.21
C VAL A 49 -5.40 5.43 9.27
N TYR A 50 -4.59 4.38 9.22
CA TYR A 50 -3.43 4.21 10.08
C TYR A 50 -2.17 4.26 9.24
N VAL A 51 -1.25 5.10 9.63
CA VAL A 51 0.10 5.14 9.07
C VAL A 51 0.97 4.20 9.90
N SER A 52 1.55 3.22 9.23
CA SER A 52 2.26 2.12 9.87
C SER A 52 3.62 1.92 9.19
N PHE A 53 4.63 1.60 9.96
CA PHE A 53 5.94 1.26 9.40
C PHE A 53 6.74 0.31 10.29
N PHE A 54 7.68 -0.38 9.64
CA PHE A 54 8.80 -1.09 10.24
C PHE A 54 10.10 -0.43 9.76
N GLU A 55 11.04 -0.21 10.65
CA GLU A 55 12.31 0.44 10.34
C GLU A 55 13.47 -0.48 10.66
N ALA A 56 14.37 -0.65 9.68
CA ALA A 56 15.58 -1.42 9.84
C ALA A 56 16.57 -0.68 10.75
N GLY A 57 17.14 -1.39 11.72
CA GLY A 57 18.13 -0.87 12.66
C GLY A 57 18.92 -2.00 13.30
N ALA A 58 19.47 -1.78 14.49
CA ALA A 58 20.04 -2.85 15.31
C ALA A 58 18.98 -3.91 15.68
N SER A 59 17.74 -3.48 15.77
CA SER A 59 16.53 -4.30 15.81
C SER A 59 15.47 -3.63 14.94
N ILE A 60 14.45 -4.39 14.51
CA ILE A 60 13.36 -3.83 13.71
C ILE A 60 12.42 -3.06 14.64
N ASN A 61 12.47 -1.75 14.54
CA ASN A 61 11.54 -0.87 15.23
C ASN A 61 10.24 -0.74 14.43
N PHE A 62 9.16 -0.34 15.09
CA PHE A 62 7.86 -0.22 14.45
C PHE A 62 7.04 0.92 15.04
N ASN A 63 6.09 1.43 14.27
CA ASN A 63 5.07 2.36 14.74
C ASN A 63 3.78 2.17 13.96
N CYS A 64 2.68 2.53 14.60
CA CYS A 64 1.37 2.64 14.00
C CYS A 64 0.62 3.78 14.68
N SER A 65 0.18 4.74 13.91
CA SER A 65 -0.61 5.88 14.39
C SER A 65 -1.68 6.26 13.37
N THR A 66 -2.69 6.98 13.81
CA THR A 66 -3.67 7.55 12.91
C THR A 66 -3.03 8.66 12.06
N ASN A 67 -3.71 9.06 10.97
CA ASN A 67 -3.33 10.21 10.15
C ASN A 67 -3.17 11.53 10.96
N ASN A 68 -3.79 11.62 12.14
CA ASN A 68 -3.65 12.74 13.07
C ASN A 68 -2.55 12.52 14.12
N ASN A 69 -1.61 11.63 13.85
CA ASN A 69 -0.45 11.32 14.70
C ASN A 69 -0.81 10.78 16.10
N ARG A 70 -2.02 10.24 16.28
CA ARG A 70 -2.40 9.59 17.54
C ARG A 70 -1.98 8.13 17.51
N PRO A 71 -1.29 7.63 18.55
CA PRO A 71 -0.88 6.23 18.62
C PRO A 71 -2.07 5.28 18.47
N CYS A 72 -1.85 4.18 17.76
CA CYS A 72 -2.83 3.10 17.65
C CYS A 72 -3.05 2.44 19.00
N GLY A 73 -4.30 2.32 19.44
CA GLY A 73 -4.64 1.65 20.72
C GLY A 73 -4.27 0.16 20.77
N GLY A 74 -3.96 -0.45 19.63
CA GLY A 74 -3.46 -1.82 19.55
C GLY A 74 -1.95 -1.98 19.79
N LEU A 75 -1.19 -0.86 19.85
CA LEU A 75 0.22 -0.87 20.20
C LEU A 75 0.38 -0.96 21.72
N ARG A 76 0.71 -2.16 22.21
CA ARG A 76 0.95 -2.43 23.64
C ARG A 76 2.30 -3.11 23.85
N GLY A 77 3.36 -2.51 23.29
CA GLY A 77 4.71 -3.09 23.31
C GLY A 77 4.97 -4.17 22.26
N SER A 78 3.97 -4.49 21.45
CA SER A 78 4.06 -5.42 20.32
C SER A 78 3.35 -4.85 19.08
N PRO A 79 3.68 -5.32 17.87
CA PRO A 79 3.01 -4.90 16.66
C PRO A 79 1.50 -5.16 16.71
N CYS A 80 0.71 -4.16 16.32
CA CYS A 80 -0.74 -4.27 16.21
C CYS A 80 -1.15 -4.98 14.92
N LYS A 81 -2.44 -5.27 14.76
CA LYS A 81 -2.94 -5.91 13.54
C LYS A 81 -2.78 -5.07 12.27
N HIS A 82 -2.75 -3.74 12.35
CA HIS A 82 -2.46 -2.92 11.17
C HIS A 82 -1.03 -3.14 10.67
N LEU A 83 -0.07 -3.27 11.58
CA LEU A 83 1.31 -3.63 11.23
C LEU A 83 1.40 -5.04 10.63
N THR A 84 0.63 -6.00 11.17
CA THR A 84 0.57 -7.35 10.61
C THR A 84 -0.01 -7.34 9.18
N GLN A 85 -1.05 -6.55 8.93
CA GLN A 85 -1.64 -6.37 7.60
C GLN A 85 -0.65 -5.71 6.64
N LEU A 86 0.04 -4.64 7.09
CA LEU A 86 1.08 -3.97 6.30
C LEU A 86 2.18 -4.95 5.88
N MET A 87 2.69 -5.76 6.81
CA MET A 87 3.70 -6.77 6.50
C MET A 87 3.19 -7.82 5.52
N GLY A 88 1.93 -8.27 5.70
CA GLY A 88 1.29 -9.19 4.78
C GLY A 88 1.25 -8.65 3.34
N GLU A 89 0.82 -7.40 3.17
CA GLU A 89 0.75 -6.75 1.86
C GLU A 89 2.15 -6.50 1.28
N ALA A 90 3.12 -6.09 2.11
CA ALA A 90 4.50 -5.93 1.67
C ALA A 90 5.09 -7.24 1.11
N VAL A 91 4.84 -8.36 1.77
CA VAL A 91 5.28 -9.67 1.30
C VAL A 91 4.58 -10.08 0.01
N LEU A 92 3.28 -9.77 -0.14
CA LEU A 92 2.54 -10.04 -1.38
C LEU A 92 3.08 -9.22 -2.56
N GLN A 93 3.43 -7.96 -2.35
CA GLN A 93 3.89 -7.08 -3.43
C GLN A 93 5.37 -7.24 -3.77
N PHE A 94 6.22 -7.43 -2.77
CA PHE A 94 7.67 -7.42 -2.96
C PHE A 94 8.33 -8.78 -2.77
N GLY A 95 7.64 -9.75 -2.18
CA GLY A 95 8.19 -11.04 -1.81
C GLY A 95 8.87 -11.04 -0.43
N ALA A 96 8.77 -12.16 0.29
CA ALA A 96 9.26 -12.26 1.67
C ALA A 96 10.78 -12.09 1.78
N GLU A 97 11.54 -12.69 0.89
CA GLU A 97 13.00 -12.58 0.87
C GLU A 97 13.46 -11.13 0.65
N GLN A 98 12.82 -10.40 -0.27
CA GLN A 98 13.17 -9.01 -0.55
C GLN A 98 12.83 -8.11 0.64
N VAL A 99 11.68 -8.30 1.27
CA VAL A 99 11.29 -7.55 2.48
C VAL A 99 12.26 -7.84 3.63
N ALA A 100 12.64 -9.11 3.84
CA ALA A 100 13.61 -9.51 4.86
C ALA A 100 14.99 -8.88 4.62
N ARG A 101 15.45 -8.89 3.35
CA ARG A 101 16.70 -8.23 2.93
C ARG A 101 16.65 -6.73 3.18
N TYR A 102 15.55 -6.09 2.83
CA TYR A 102 15.35 -4.65 3.01
C TYR A 102 15.35 -4.23 4.49
N LEU A 103 14.74 -5.04 5.35
CA LEU A 103 14.76 -4.86 6.79
C LEU A 103 16.08 -5.32 7.45
N LYS A 104 17.07 -5.74 6.65
CA LYS A 104 18.39 -6.19 7.10
C LYS A 104 18.34 -7.32 8.13
N LEU A 105 17.40 -8.26 7.92
CA LEU A 105 17.33 -9.45 8.75
C LEU A 105 18.58 -10.30 8.58
N SER A 106 19.09 -10.84 9.69
CA SER A 106 20.29 -11.68 9.71
C SER A 106 19.92 -13.13 9.39
N GLY A 107 20.87 -13.84 8.79
CA GLY A 107 20.77 -15.28 8.52
C GLY A 107 20.42 -15.59 7.06
N ASP A 108 19.93 -16.80 6.85
CA ASP A 108 19.53 -17.29 5.54
C ASP A 108 18.18 -16.71 5.13
N LEU A 109 18.21 -15.79 4.19
CA LEU A 109 17.02 -15.06 3.74
C LEU A 109 16.02 -15.96 3.01
N SER A 110 16.45 -17.08 2.45
CA SER A 110 15.59 -18.03 1.74
C SER A 110 14.57 -18.73 2.67
N LYS A 111 14.84 -18.69 3.97
CA LYS A 111 13.92 -19.21 4.99
C LYS A 111 12.69 -18.34 5.24
N PHE A 112 12.75 -17.06 4.83
CA PHE A 112 11.59 -16.18 4.95
C PHE A 112 10.65 -16.39 3.76
N THR A 113 9.62 -17.18 3.96
CA THR A 113 8.61 -17.49 2.94
C THR A 113 7.28 -16.78 3.18
N SER A 114 7.10 -16.21 4.38
CA SER A 114 5.85 -15.57 4.78
C SER A 114 6.07 -14.33 5.66
N ALA A 115 5.06 -13.46 5.69
CA ALA A 115 5.03 -12.32 6.59
C ALA A 115 5.15 -12.71 8.07
N ARG A 116 4.60 -13.87 8.45
CA ARG A 116 4.66 -14.38 9.83
C ARG A 116 6.09 -14.60 10.29
N GLU A 117 6.93 -15.18 9.44
CA GLU A 117 8.33 -15.46 9.77
C GLU A 117 9.13 -14.18 9.98
N ILE A 118 8.89 -13.15 9.15
CA ILE A 118 9.47 -11.83 9.32
C ILE A 118 8.97 -11.20 10.63
N MET A 119 7.67 -11.27 10.92
CA MET A 119 7.10 -10.71 12.14
C MET A 119 7.67 -11.33 13.42
N LEU A 120 8.07 -12.61 13.39
CA LEU A 120 8.74 -13.26 14.52
C LEU A 120 10.14 -12.68 14.80
N GLN A 121 10.75 -11.99 13.83
CA GLN A 121 12.05 -11.31 13.98
C GLN A 121 11.91 -9.87 14.49
N VAL A 122 10.71 -9.32 14.56
CA VAL A 122 10.48 -7.97 15.07
C VAL A 122 10.70 -7.95 16.57
N ARG A 123 11.89 -7.52 16.99
CA ARG A 123 12.34 -7.46 18.40
C ARG A 123 12.55 -6.04 18.90
N GLY A 124 12.34 -5.05 18.04
CA GLY A 124 12.55 -3.65 18.36
C GLY A 124 11.44 -3.06 19.22
N SER A 125 11.62 -1.80 19.53
CA SER A 125 10.68 -1.00 20.30
C SER A 125 9.79 -0.16 19.39
N GLN A 126 8.75 0.40 19.99
CA GLN A 126 7.94 1.40 19.32
C GLN A 126 8.76 2.66 19.06
N ALA A 127 9.01 2.98 17.79
CA ALA A 127 9.67 4.20 17.38
C ALA A 127 8.70 5.38 17.41
N ARG A 128 9.17 6.52 17.91
CA ARG A 128 8.45 7.79 17.77
C ARG A 128 8.97 8.50 16.52
N LEU A 129 8.20 8.47 15.46
CA LEU A 129 8.55 9.14 14.20
C LEU A 129 7.36 9.95 13.72
N ASP A 130 7.66 11.04 13.06
CA ASP A 130 6.66 11.84 12.37
C ASP A 130 6.09 11.03 11.19
N VAL A 131 4.83 10.62 11.31
CA VAL A 131 4.10 9.86 10.28
C VAL A 131 3.67 10.73 9.10
N SER A 132 3.84 12.05 9.22
CA SER A 132 3.45 13.00 8.17
C SER A 132 4.14 12.73 6.84
N GLN A 133 5.41 12.31 6.86
CA GLN A 133 6.15 11.96 5.64
C GLN A 133 5.53 10.78 4.91
N VAL A 134 5.20 9.70 5.62
CA VAL A 134 4.57 8.51 5.01
C VAL A 134 3.21 8.88 4.44
N PHE A 135 2.42 9.67 5.19
CA PHE A 135 1.10 10.10 4.75
C PHE A 135 1.17 11.04 3.53
N SER A 136 2.13 11.95 3.50
CA SER A 136 2.36 12.83 2.33
C SER A 136 2.73 12.05 1.07
N ARG A 137 3.53 10.98 1.22
CA ARG A 137 3.87 10.10 0.10
C ARG A 137 2.64 9.33 -0.40
N PHE A 138 1.80 8.87 0.51
CA PHE A 138 0.52 8.26 0.16
C PHE A 138 -0.38 9.23 -0.63
N LEU A 139 -0.52 10.48 -0.17
CA LEU A 139 -1.30 11.50 -0.88
C LEU A 139 -0.71 11.79 -2.27
N SER A 140 0.62 11.84 -2.38
CA SER A 140 1.29 11.99 -3.68
C SER A 140 1.01 10.79 -4.60
N HIS A 141 1.00 9.58 -4.05
CA HIS A 141 0.64 8.37 -4.79
C HIS A 141 -0.80 8.42 -5.32
N LEU A 142 -1.75 8.89 -4.52
CA LEU A 142 -3.14 9.04 -4.95
C LEU A 142 -3.32 10.01 -6.12
N ARG A 143 -2.50 11.06 -6.20
CA ARG A 143 -2.56 12.00 -7.32
C ARG A 143 -2.31 11.35 -8.69
N TYR A 144 -1.52 10.29 -8.76
CA TYR A 144 -1.31 9.56 -10.01
C TYR A 144 -2.57 8.84 -10.51
N PHE A 145 -3.50 8.51 -9.63
CA PHE A 145 -4.78 7.90 -10.00
C PHE A 145 -5.84 8.93 -10.40
N GLU A 146 -5.68 10.18 -9.99
CA GLU A 146 -6.59 11.28 -10.33
C GLU A 146 -6.22 11.97 -11.65
N LEU A 147 -5.03 11.72 -12.17
CA LEU A 147 -4.65 12.26 -13.47
C LEU A 147 -5.52 11.62 -14.54
N PRO A 148 -6.20 12.42 -15.39
CA PRO A 148 -6.92 11.87 -16.52
C PRO A 148 -5.91 11.09 -17.38
N VAL A 149 -6.32 9.91 -17.84
CA VAL A 149 -5.51 9.13 -18.78
C VAL A 149 -5.40 9.96 -20.04
N SER A 150 -4.32 10.71 -20.15
CA SER A 150 -3.99 11.47 -21.36
C SER A 150 -3.37 10.49 -22.35
N ASN A 151 -4.01 10.31 -23.50
CA ASN A 151 -3.41 9.59 -24.63
C ASN A 151 -2.35 10.43 -25.36
N GLN A 152 -2.05 11.63 -24.85
CA GLN A 152 -1.00 12.46 -25.41
C GLN A 152 0.36 11.97 -24.86
N PRO A 153 1.37 11.82 -25.73
CA PRO A 153 2.72 11.51 -25.30
C PRO A 153 3.21 12.55 -24.28
N LEU A 154 3.88 12.10 -23.24
CA LEU A 154 4.53 13.02 -22.29
C LEU A 154 5.44 13.97 -23.08
N PRO A 155 5.52 15.27 -22.70
CA PRO A 155 6.36 16.25 -23.40
C PRO A 155 7.80 15.77 -23.58
N GLU A 156 8.33 15.02 -22.63
CA GLU A 156 9.68 14.44 -22.66
C GLU A 156 9.86 13.39 -23.78
N MET A 157 8.77 12.73 -24.21
CA MET A 157 8.83 11.76 -25.28
C MET A 157 8.90 12.42 -26.67
N THR A 158 8.54 13.70 -26.80
CA THR A 158 8.66 14.42 -28.06
C THR A 158 10.09 14.75 -28.44
N TRP A 159 11.02 14.72 -27.50
CA TRP A 159 12.45 14.97 -27.73
C TRP A 159 13.14 13.83 -28.51
N PHE A 160 12.54 12.65 -28.53
CA PHE A 160 13.12 11.47 -29.21
C PHE A 160 12.60 11.24 -30.63
N VAL A 161 11.65 12.07 -31.10
CA VAL A 161 10.99 11.90 -32.40
C VAL A 161 11.58 12.84 -33.48
N SER A 162 12.55 13.68 -33.13
CA SER A 162 13.22 14.58 -34.07
C SER A 162 14.61 14.06 -34.39
N GLY A 163 14.65 13.01 -35.24
CA GLY A 163 15.85 12.47 -35.84
C GLY A 163 15.58 12.08 -37.27
#